data_858bcbd59b50e9fe933fe0d7bfaff34d
#
_entry.id   858bcbd59b50e9fe933fe0d7bfaff34d
#
_cell.length_a   1.000
_cell.length_b   1.000
_cell.length_c   1.000
_cell.angle_alpha   90.00
_cell.angle_beta   90.00
_cell.angle_gamma   90.00
#
_symmetry.space_group_name_H-M   'P 1'
#
loop_
_entity.id
_entity.type
_entity.pdbx_description
1 polymer ?
#
loop_
_entity_poly.entity_id
_entity_poly.type
_entity_poly.pdbx_seq_one_letter_code
_entity_poly.pdbx_strand_id
1 'polypeptide(L)'
;FSPKPTDEVKKVYELLQANFPFARFCVYQGEIIAPLQHHLSSNSVIYVETERDSAETVFNFLKNEGREAYLRPDKEMIYRYVDMDRRAFFVKNLVSEAPLQKVSDVPMPTLEKLLVDILRDSDFFYLQGSESEHIIENAFNLYAVNRSRLFRYAGRRKVKEELSSILNNLNIQ
;
A
#
# COMPACT_ATOMS: atom_id res chain seq x y z
N PHE A 1 -8.74 12.28 0.68
CA PHE A 1 -7.93 11.26 1.37
C PHE A 1 -6.49 11.76 1.51
N SER A 2 -6.11 12.12 2.72
CA SER A 2 -4.78 12.62 3.04
C SER A 2 -4.32 12.08 4.39
N PRO A 3 -4.02 10.79 4.47
CA PRO A 3 -3.61 10.20 5.74
C PRO A 3 -2.27 10.78 6.19
N LYS A 4 -2.17 11.14 7.47
CA LYS A 4 -0.93 11.71 8.00
C LYS A 4 0.07 10.60 8.30
N PRO A 5 1.32 10.71 7.82
CA PRO A 5 2.35 9.76 8.20
C PRO A 5 2.66 9.89 9.70
N THR A 6 2.93 8.76 10.34
CA THR A 6 3.43 8.74 11.72
C THR A 6 4.86 9.32 11.76
N ASP A 7 5.31 9.68 12.96
CA ASP A 7 6.70 10.14 13.13
C ASP A 7 7.70 9.06 12.70
N GLU A 8 7.37 7.80 12.94
CA GLU A 8 8.20 6.68 12.50
C GLU A 8 8.31 6.62 10.98
N VAL A 9 7.19 6.75 10.27
CA VAL A 9 7.19 6.77 8.80
C VAL A 9 8.03 7.94 8.26
N LYS A 10 7.89 9.11 8.86
CA LYS A 10 8.70 10.28 8.46
C LYS A 10 10.19 10.01 8.64
N LYS A 11 10.58 9.47 9.79
CA LYS A 11 11.99 9.14 10.07
C LYS A 11 12.54 8.09 9.13
N VAL A 12 11.76 7.05 8.85
CA VAL A 12 12.16 5.99 7.91
C VAL A 12 12.36 6.58 6.52
N TYR A 13 11.42 7.39 6.05
CA TYR A 13 11.55 8.02 4.73
C TYR A 13 12.79 8.91 4.65
N GLU A 14 13.04 9.75 5.67
CA GLU A 14 14.23 10.60 5.72
C GLU A 14 15.50 9.78 5.68
N LEU A 15 15.56 8.69 6.42
CA LEU A 15 16.70 7.79 6.45
C LEU A 15 16.93 7.14 5.07
N LEU A 16 15.87 6.67 4.44
CA LEU A 16 15.94 6.05 3.12
C LEU A 16 16.37 7.05 2.06
N GLN A 17 15.82 8.24 2.08
CA GLN A 17 16.16 9.28 1.12
C GLN A 17 17.62 9.73 1.26
N ALA A 18 18.11 9.82 2.48
CA ALA A 18 19.51 10.19 2.74
C ALA A 18 20.48 9.14 2.22
N ASN A 19 20.14 7.85 2.31
CA ASN A 19 20.99 6.75 1.87
C ASN A 19 20.79 6.36 0.40
N PHE A 20 19.63 6.67 -0.16
CA PHE A 20 19.27 6.34 -1.55
C PHE A 20 18.67 7.58 -2.23
N PRO A 21 19.47 8.65 -2.43
CA PRO A 21 18.94 9.95 -2.88
C PRO A 21 18.36 9.93 -4.30
N PHE A 22 18.72 8.94 -5.12
CA PHE A 22 18.21 8.81 -6.48
C PHE A 22 17.04 7.84 -6.63
N ALA A 23 16.69 7.11 -5.56
CA ALA A 23 15.58 6.17 -5.60
C ALA A 23 14.26 6.90 -5.32
N ARG A 24 13.19 6.42 -5.96
CA ARG A 24 11.84 6.87 -5.67
C ARG A 24 11.24 5.97 -4.60
N PHE A 25 10.50 6.57 -3.69
CA PHE A 25 9.86 5.85 -2.59
C PHE A 25 8.39 6.19 -2.48
N CYS A 26 7.62 5.23 -1.99
CA CYS A 26 6.31 5.44 -1.40
C CYS A 26 6.35 4.74 -0.04
N VAL A 27 6.13 5.48 1.03
CA VAL A 27 6.25 4.94 2.40
C VAL A 27 4.98 5.25 3.18
N TYR A 28 4.38 4.22 3.77
CA TYR A 28 3.16 4.41 4.55
C TYR A 28 2.98 3.29 5.57
N GLN A 29 2.22 3.60 6.61
CA GLN A 29 1.83 2.62 7.63
C GLN A 29 0.50 1.95 7.29
N GLY A 30 0.38 0.69 7.67
CA GLY A 30 -0.83 -0.09 7.39
C GLY A 30 -2.10 0.47 8.03
N GLU A 31 -1.95 1.22 9.11
CA GLU A 31 -3.06 1.85 9.82
C GLU A 31 -3.88 2.82 8.94
N ILE A 32 -3.33 3.31 7.83
CA ILE A 32 -4.09 4.20 6.93
C ILE A 32 -5.26 3.50 6.24
N ILE A 33 -5.26 2.17 6.22
CA ILE A 33 -6.34 1.37 5.61
C ILE A 33 -7.54 1.26 6.56
N ALA A 34 -7.30 1.33 7.87
CA ALA A 34 -8.32 1.08 8.90
C ALA A 34 -9.64 1.83 8.69
N PRO A 35 -9.66 3.14 8.34
CA PRO A 35 -10.92 3.86 8.14
C PRO A 35 -11.79 3.32 7.02
N LEU A 36 -11.21 2.53 6.10
CA LEU A 36 -11.93 1.96 4.97
C LEU A 36 -12.48 0.56 5.26
N GLN A 37 -11.98 -0.10 6.31
CA GLN A 37 -12.34 -1.48 6.61
C GLN A 37 -13.71 -1.58 7.26
N HIS A 38 -14.43 -2.65 6.92
CA HIS A 38 -15.67 -3.03 7.60
C HIS A 38 -15.35 -3.76 8.91
N HIS A 39 -14.45 -4.74 8.83
CA HIS A 39 -13.94 -5.44 10.00
C HIS A 39 -12.51 -5.00 10.25
N LEU A 40 -12.25 -4.46 11.45
CA LEU A 40 -10.91 -4.02 11.80
C LEU A 40 -10.01 -5.23 11.98
N SER A 41 -8.93 -5.25 11.22
CA SER A 41 -7.81 -6.15 11.42
C SER A 41 -6.57 -5.33 11.67
N SER A 42 -5.71 -5.81 12.55
CA SER A 42 -4.46 -5.11 12.86
C SER A 42 -3.54 -5.15 11.66
N ASN A 43 -2.93 -3.99 11.38
CA ASN A 43 -1.89 -3.91 10.38
C ASN A 43 -0.88 -2.84 10.80
N SER A 44 0.15 -3.28 11.53
CA SER A 44 1.22 -2.41 12.01
C SER A 44 2.42 -2.33 11.06
N VAL A 45 2.30 -2.87 9.87
CA VAL A 45 3.36 -2.92 8.87
C VAL A 45 3.67 -1.52 8.34
N ILE A 46 4.94 -1.23 8.13
CA ILE A 46 5.38 -0.09 7.32
C ILE A 46 5.71 -0.63 5.93
N TYR A 47 5.02 -0.10 4.94
CA TYR A 47 5.24 -0.43 3.55
C TYR A 47 6.26 0.52 2.97
N VAL A 48 7.32 -0.04 2.37
CA VAL A 48 8.35 0.71 1.67
C VAL A 48 8.35 0.23 0.22
N GLU A 49 7.81 1.05 -0.66
CA GLU A 49 7.81 0.75 -2.09
C GLU A 49 8.90 1.56 -2.76
N THR A 50 9.66 0.91 -3.63
CA THR A 50 10.72 1.56 -4.41
C THR A 50 10.87 0.86 -5.75
N GLU A 51 11.64 1.46 -6.66
CA GLU A 51 11.87 0.87 -7.97
C GLU A 51 12.40 -0.55 -7.82
N ARG A 52 11.99 -1.41 -8.75
CA ARG A 52 12.34 -2.83 -8.74
C ARG A 52 13.84 -3.07 -8.52
N ASP A 53 14.67 -2.29 -9.19
CA ASP A 53 16.13 -2.46 -9.14
C ASP A 53 16.74 -2.03 -7.82
N SER A 54 16.03 -1.23 -7.03
CA SER A 54 16.50 -0.74 -5.74
C SER A 54 15.95 -1.55 -4.55
N ALA A 55 14.90 -2.34 -4.78
CA ALA A 55 14.15 -2.98 -3.70
C ALA A 55 15.01 -3.90 -2.82
N GLU A 56 15.83 -4.74 -3.42
CA GLU A 56 16.68 -5.66 -2.66
C GLU A 56 17.73 -4.93 -1.82
N THR A 57 18.34 -3.89 -2.38
CA THR A 57 19.31 -3.07 -1.67
C THR A 57 18.69 -2.34 -0.49
N VAL A 58 17.49 -1.80 -0.67
CA VAL A 58 16.73 -1.15 0.40
C VAL A 58 16.35 -2.15 1.49
N PHE A 59 15.90 -3.33 1.10
CA PHE A 59 15.59 -4.41 2.03
C PHE A 59 16.80 -4.78 2.89
N ASN A 60 17.96 -5.01 2.27
CA ASN A 60 19.19 -5.34 2.98
C ASN A 60 19.61 -4.22 3.93
N PHE A 61 19.46 -2.97 3.51
CA PHE A 61 19.74 -1.81 4.34
C PHE A 61 18.88 -1.81 5.60
N LEU A 62 17.57 -2.04 5.47
CA LEU A 62 16.65 -2.06 6.62
C LEU A 62 16.99 -3.20 7.57
N LYS A 63 17.33 -4.37 7.05
CA LYS A 63 17.77 -5.49 7.89
C LYS A 63 19.05 -5.17 8.64
N ASN A 64 20.01 -4.54 7.99
CA ASN A 64 21.28 -4.14 8.62
C ASN A 64 21.07 -3.08 9.71
N GLU A 65 20.00 -2.29 9.61
CA GLU A 65 19.59 -1.35 10.65
C GLU A 65 18.84 -2.03 11.80
N GLY A 66 18.76 -3.36 11.80
CA GLY A 66 18.10 -4.11 12.87
C GLY A 66 16.58 -4.17 12.75
N ARG A 67 16.01 -3.81 11.62
CA ARG A 67 14.56 -3.82 11.40
C ARG A 67 14.10 -5.18 10.90
N GLU A 68 12.91 -5.60 11.33
CA GLU A 68 12.26 -6.81 10.83
C GLU A 68 11.68 -6.48 9.44
N ALA A 69 12.39 -6.89 8.39
CA ALA A 69 12.02 -6.57 7.01
C ALA A 69 11.82 -7.83 6.18
N TYR A 70 10.91 -7.73 5.22
CA TYR A 70 10.58 -8.80 4.27
C TYR A 70 10.57 -8.20 2.85
N LEU A 71 11.19 -8.91 1.92
CA LEU A 71 11.25 -8.46 0.52
C LEU A 71 10.15 -9.15 -0.28
N ARG A 72 9.24 -8.33 -0.84
CA ARG A 72 8.12 -8.79 -1.67
C ARG A 72 7.40 -9.99 -1.05
N PRO A 73 6.95 -9.88 0.21
CA PRO A 73 6.33 -11.02 0.87
C PRO A 73 5.04 -11.43 0.15
N ASP A 74 4.87 -12.73 -0.04
CA ASP A 74 3.63 -13.30 -0.54
C ASP A 74 2.75 -13.77 0.62
N LYS A 75 1.56 -14.25 0.29
CA LYS A 75 0.59 -14.75 1.27
C LYS A 75 1.20 -15.82 2.18
N GLU A 76 1.94 -16.77 1.60
CA GLU A 76 2.50 -17.88 2.36
C GLU A 76 3.58 -17.42 3.34
N MET A 77 4.46 -16.52 2.90
CA MET A 77 5.49 -15.95 3.76
C MET A 77 4.88 -15.19 4.93
N ILE A 78 3.86 -14.38 4.66
CA ILE A 78 3.18 -13.60 5.69
C ILE A 78 2.51 -14.55 6.69
N TYR A 79 1.80 -15.54 6.19
CA TYR A 79 1.08 -16.49 7.04
C TYR A 79 2.02 -17.26 7.97
N ARG A 80 3.22 -17.61 7.50
CA ARG A 80 4.17 -18.41 8.27
C ARG A 80 5.04 -17.59 9.22
N TYR A 81 5.44 -16.38 8.84
CA TYR A 81 6.54 -15.68 9.51
C TYR A 81 6.19 -14.29 10.04
N VAL A 82 5.07 -13.71 9.63
CA VAL A 82 4.76 -12.32 9.96
C VAL A 82 3.64 -12.24 10.97
N ASP A 83 3.89 -11.52 12.06
CA ASP A 83 2.85 -11.09 12.98
C ASP A 83 2.43 -9.66 12.59
N MET A 84 1.24 -9.52 12.05
CA MET A 84 0.72 -8.23 11.58
C MET A 84 0.47 -7.22 12.71
N ASP A 85 0.44 -7.68 13.97
CA ASP A 85 0.34 -6.80 15.13
C ASP A 85 1.68 -6.15 15.49
N ARG A 86 2.77 -6.70 14.99
CA ARG A 86 4.11 -6.19 15.25
C ARG A 86 4.56 -5.26 14.14
N ARG A 87 5.51 -4.37 14.47
CA ARG A 87 6.09 -3.48 13.49
C ARG A 87 7.05 -4.25 12.58
N ALA A 88 6.57 -4.60 11.39
CA ALA A 88 7.36 -5.20 10.32
C ALA A 88 7.46 -4.22 9.14
N PHE A 89 8.45 -4.42 8.29
CA PHE A 89 8.69 -3.61 7.10
C PHE A 89 8.55 -4.50 5.87
N PHE A 90 7.62 -4.14 4.99
CA PHE A 90 7.46 -4.82 3.70
C PHE A 90 8.08 -3.94 2.61
N VAL A 91 9.14 -4.45 1.98
CA VAL A 91 9.75 -3.78 0.84
C VAL A 91 9.12 -4.36 -0.43
N LYS A 92 8.50 -3.49 -1.22
CA LYS A 92 7.73 -3.87 -2.41
C LYS A 92 8.19 -3.06 -3.61
N ASN A 93 7.87 -3.55 -4.80
CA ASN A 93 8.14 -2.81 -6.02
C ASN A 93 7.13 -1.67 -6.17
N LEU A 94 7.63 -0.46 -6.40
CA LEU A 94 6.78 0.66 -6.79
C LEU A 94 6.48 0.53 -8.28
N VAL A 95 5.23 0.28 -8.60
CA VAL A 95 4.80 0.14 -9.99
C VAL A 95 4.94 1.48 -10.70
N SER A 96 5.46 1.47 -11.92
CA SER A 96 5.61 2.70 -12.70
C SER A 96 4.24 3.36 -12.92
N GLU A 97 4.21 4.68 -12.85
CA GLU A 97 3.01 5.51 -12.99
C GLU A 97 1.98 5.31 -11.86
N ALA A 98 2.36 4.67 -10.76
CA ALA A 98 1.51 4.58 -9.58
C ALA A 98 1.16 6.00 -9.09
N PRO A 99 -0.11 6.30 -8.83
CA PRO A 99 -0.49 7.65 -8.39
C PRO A 99 -0.13 7.88 -6.93
N LEU A 100 0.83 8.76 -6.70
CA LEU A 100 1.31 9.13 -5.37
C LEU A 100 0.85 10.54 -5.01
N GLN A 101 0.86 10.80 -3.70
CA GLN A 101 0.69 12.13 -3.14
C GLN A 101 1.76 12.38 -2.10
N LYS A 102 2.00 13.64 -1.77
CA LYS A 102 2.89 13.99 -0.66
C LYS A 102 2.06 14.49 0.51
N VAL A 103 2.25 13.89 1.67
CA VAL A 103 1.64 14.33 2.92
C VAL A 103 2.78 14.56 3.91
N SER A 104 2.91 15.79 4.41
CA SER A 104 4.05 16.18 5.27
C SER A 104 5.41 15.80 4.65
N ASP A 105 5.55 16.06 3.35
CA ASP A 105 6.74 15.77 2.54
C ASP A 105 7.05 14.28 2.33
N VAL A 106 6.22 13.37 2.81
CA VAL A 106 6.37 11.94 2.58
C VAL A 106 5.56 11.51 1.36
N PRO A 107 6.18 10.83 0.38
CA PRO A 107 5.44 10.24 -0.73
C PRO A 107 4.60 9.07 -0.22
N MET A 108 3.30 9.18 -0.35
CA MET A 108 2.32 8.21 0.14
C MET A 108 1.37 7.82 -1.00
N PRO A 109 0.65 6.70 -0.87
CA PRO A 109 -0.31 6.32 -1.90
C PRO A 109 -1.49 7.29 -1.91
N THR A 110 -2.02 7.56 -3.10
CA THR A 110 -3.36 8.11 -3.22
C THR A 110 -4.38 7.03 -2.85
N LEU A 111 -5.61 7.44 -2.60
CA LEU A 111 -6.70 6.48 -2.36
C LEU A 111 -6.84 5.51 -3.53
N GLU A 112 -6.77 6.03 -4.77
CA GLU A 112 -6.91 5.22 -5.97
C GLU A 112 -5.83 4.15 -6.08
N LYS A 113 -4.59 4.50 -5.77
CA LYS A 113 -3.50 3.52 -5.74
C LYS A 113 -3.78 2.43 -4.70
N LEU A 114 -4.16 2.85 -3.51
CA LEU A 114 -4.39 1.93 -2.38
C LEU A 114 -5.50 0.92 -2.71
N LEU A 115 -6.62 1.38 -3.28
CA LEU A 115 -7.73 0.50 -3.66
C LEU A 115 -7.32 -0.55 -4.68
N VAL A 116 -6.56 -0.16 -5.69
CA VAL A 116 -6.09 -1.10 -6.73
C VAL A 116 -5.08 -2.09 -6.17
N ASP A 117 -4.15 -1.63 -5.36
CA ASP A 117 -3.14 -2.50 -4.76
C ASP A 117 -3.77 -3.53 -3.83
N ILE A 118 -4.79 -3.15 -3.07
CA ILE A 118 -5.54 -4.08 -2.21
C ILE A 118 -6.18 -5.20 -3.04
N LEU A 119 -6.71 -4.90 -4.21
CA LEU A 119 -7.26 -5.92 -5.10
C LEU A 119 -6.19 -6.82 -5.70
N ARG A 120 -5.03 -6.27 -6.01
CA ARG A 120 -4.02 -6.93 -6.84
C ARG A 120 -2.97 -7.69 -6.05
N ASP A 121 -2.51 -7.14 -4.92
CA ASP A 121 -1.30 -7.63 -4.25
C ASP A 121 -1.60 -8.79 -3.29
N SER A 122 -0.81 -9.85 -3.40
CA SER A 122 -0.99 -11.06 -2.58
C SER A 122 -0.73 -10.80 -1.08
N ASP A 123 0.07 -9.81 -0.74
CA ASP A 123 0.28 -9.44 0.66
C ASP A 123 -0.94 -8.78 1.30
N PHE A 124 -1.91 -8.34 0.51
CA PHE A 124 -3.21 -7.85 1.01
C PHE A 124 -4.29 -8.94 1.03
N PHE A 125 -3.92 -10.22 1.02
CA PHE A 125 -4.86 -11.33 0.95
C PHE A 125 -5.95 -11.27 2.03
N TYR A 126 -5.64 -10.78 3.21
CA TYR A 126 -6.58 -10.67 4.34
C TYR A 126 -7.64 -9.58 4.13
N LEU A 127 -7.47 -8.72 3.13
CA LEU A 127 -8.41 -7.65 2.75
C LEU A 127 -9.15 -7.97 1.45
N GLN A 128 -8.92 -9.13 0.86
CA GLN A 128 -9.52 -9.50 -0.42
C GLN A 128 -10.87 -10.21 -0.24
N GLY A 129 -11.57 -10.46 -1.35
CA GLY A 129 -12.90 -11.03 -1.30
C GLY A 129 -13.96 -10.01 -0.88
N SER A 130 -14.87 -10.39 -0.01
CA SER A 130 -15.96 -9.51 0.45
C SER A 130 -15.46 -8.27 1.18
N GLU A 131 -14.33 -8.36 1.87
CA GLU A 131 -13.76 -7.21 2.57
C GLU A 131 -13.30 -6.13 1.60
N SER A 132 -12.70 -6.50 0.46
CA SER A 132 -12.30 -5.52 -0.54
C SER A 132 -13.51 -4.78 -1.15
N GLU A 133 -14.65 -5.45 -1.30
CA GLU A 133 -15.87 -4.81 -1.74
C GLU A 133 -16.34 -3.74 -0.73
N HIS A 134 -16.29 -4.05 0.56
CA HIS A 134 -16.61 -3.09 1.63
C HIS A 134 -15.63 -1.92 1.64
N ILE A 135 -14.35 -2.18 1.45
CA ILE A 135 -13.31 -1.14 1.38
C ILE A 135 -13.60 -0.17 0.23
N ILE A 136 -13.92 -0.71 -0.94
CA ILE A 136 -14.23 0.12 -2.13
C ILE A 136 -15.51 0.92 -1.88
N GLU A 137 -16.56 0.29 -1.35
CA GLU A 137 -17.81 0.99 -1.02
C GLU A 137 -17.57 2.14 -0.04
N ASN A 138 -16.83 1.87 1.03
CA ASN A 138 -16.51 2.88 2.03
C ASN A 138 -15.68 4.03 1.43
N ALA A 139 -14.74 3.71 0.55
CA ALA A 139 -13.94 4.73 -0.12
C ALA A 139 -14.80 5.69 -0.94
N PHE A 140 -15.75 5.15 -1.71
CA PHE A 140 -16.66 5.98 -2.52
C PHE A 140 -17.65 6.75 -1.66
N ASN A 141 -18.04 6.23 -0.50
CA ASN A 141 -18.95 6.92 0.42
C ASN A 141 -18.26 8.04 1.19
N LEU A 142 -16.99 7.85 1.55
CA LEU A 142 -16.27 8.77 2.44
C LEU A 142 -15.44 9.83 1.69
N TYR A 143 -15.04 9.53 0.46
CA TYR A 143 -14.10 10.37 -0.28
C TYR A 143 -14.54 10.61 -1.72
N ALA A 144 -14.02 11.67 -2.29
CA ALA A 144 -14.18 11.95 -3.73
C ALA A 144 -13.12 11.15 -4.49
N VAL A 145 -13.49 10.00 -5.01
CA VAL A 145 -12.57 9.12 -5.77
C VAL A 145 -12.40 9.67 -7.19
N ASN A 146 -11.15 9.84 -7.61
CA ASN A 146 -10.84 10.21 -8.98
C ASN A 146 -10.92 8.96 -9.87
N ARG A 147 -12.04 8.82 -10.58
CA ARG A 147 -12.32 7.62 -11.40
C ARG A 147 -11.33 7.44 -12.54
N SER A 148 -10.93 8.52 -13.18
CA SER A 148 -9.95 8.48 -14.26
C SER A 148 -8.61 7.90 -13.78
N ARG A 149 -8.16 8.39 -12.66
CA ARG A 149 -6.92 7.90 -12.01
C ARG A 149 -7.07 6.45 -11.59
N LEU A 150 -8.19 6.11 -10.97
CA LEU A 150 -8.48 4.76 -10.50
C LEU A 150 -8.43 3.75 -11.64
N PHE A 151 -9.15 4.01 -12.73
CA PHE A 151 -9.21 3.08 -13.85
C PHE A 151 -7.92 3.01 -14.65
N ARG A 152 -7.18 4.12 -14.75
CA ARG A 152 -5.86 4.12 -15.39
C ARG A 152 -4.90 3.20 -14.65
N TYR A 153 -4.83 3.34 -13.34
CA TYR A 153 -3.95 2.50 -12.54
C TYR A 153 -4.43 1.05 -12.48
N ALA A 154 -5.74 0.82 -12.39
CA ALA A 154 -6.31 -0.53 -12.46
C ALA A 154 -5.94 -1.23 -13.77
N GLY A 155 -5.98 -0.50 -14.89
CA GLY A 155 -5.52 -1.02 -16.18
C GLY A 155 -4.03 -1.37 -16.16
N ARG A 156 -3.23 -0.50 -15.57
CA ARG A 156 -1.78 -0.74 -15.39
C ARG A 156 -1.50 -2.01 -14.58
N ARG A 157 -2.32 -2.27 -13.56
CA ARG A 157 -2.18 -3.42 -12.67
C ARG A 157 -2.98 -4.64 -13.14
N LYS A 158 -3.68 -4.56 -14.27
CA LYS A 158 -4.47 -5.65 -14.88
C LYS A 158 -5.61 -6.15 -13.99
N VAL A 159 -6.25 -5.25 -13.26
CA VAL A 159 -7.44 -5.54 -12.43
C VAL A 159 -8.65 -4.67 -12.79
N LYS A 160 -8.63 -4.06 -13.97
CA LYS A 160 -9.71 -3.17 -14.41
C LYS A 160 -11.05 -3.88 -14.50
N GLU A 161 -11.07 -5.11 -15.01
CA GLU A 161 -12.30 -5.89 -15.14
C GLU A 161 -12.87 -6.28 -13.79
N GLU A 162 -12.01 -6.72 -12.87
CA GLU A 162 -12.40 -7.05 -11.50
C GLU A 162 -12.97 -5.83 -10.79
N LEU A 163 -12.30 -4.68 -10.90
CA LEU A 163 -12.79 -3.43 -10.32
C LEU A 163 -14.14 -3.05 -10.90
N SER A 164 -14.31 -3.11 -12.23
CA SER A 164 -15.58 -2.79 -12.88
C SER A 164 -16.70 -3.70 -12.40
N SER A 165 -16.42 -4.97 -12.23
CA SER A 165 -17.38 -5.95 -11.70
C SER A 165 -17.83 -5.58 -10.29
N ILE A 166 -16.89 -5.23 -9.42
CA ILE A 166 -17.20 -4.81 -8.05
C ILE A 166 -18.06 -3.55 -8.03
N LEU A 167 -17.70 -2.55 -8.83
CA LEU A 167 -18.47 -1.30 -8.91
C LEU A 167 -19.90 -1.54 -9.42
N ASN A 168 -20.07 -2.42 -10.39
CA ASN A 168 -21.39 -2.79 -10.90
C ASN A 168 -22.22 -3.48 -9.81
N ASN A 169 -21.62 -4.40 -9.05
CA ASN A 169 -22.31 -5.10 -7.97
C ASN A 169 -22.72 -4.16 -6.84
N LEU A 170 -21.96 -3.10 -6.61
CA LEU A 170 -22.26 -2.07 -5.60
C LEU A 170 -23.18 -0.96 -6.15
N ASN A 171 -23.59 -1.02 -7.40
CA ASN A 171 -24.36 0.02 -8.07
C ASN A 171 -23.68 1.40 -8.08
N ILE A 172 -22.38 1.41 -8.15
CA ILE A 172 -21.57 2.62 -8.25
C ILE A 172 -21.31 2.90 -9.73
N GLN A 173 -21.75 4.08 -10.21
CA GLN A 173 -21.59 4.49 -11.59
C GLN A 173 -20.44 5.45 -11.79
#